data_c99ff1262d0e359069a7aa47a719fc6d
#
_entry.id   c99ff1262d0e359069a7aa47a719fc6d
#
_cell.length_a   1.000
_cell.length_b   1.000
_cell.length_c   1.000
_cell.angle_alpha   90.00
_cell.angle_beta   90.00
_cell.angle_gamma   90.00
#
_symmetry.space_group_name_H-M   'P 1'
#
loop_
_entity.id
_entity.type
_entity.pdbx_description
1 polymer ?
#
loop_
_entity_poly.entity_id
_entity_poly.type
_entity_poly.pdbx_seq_one_letter_code
_entity_poly.pdbx_strand_id
1 'polypeptide(L)'
;MRKEDCFFVGTIVSKFSFKGEVLVKTDSDDSALLENRESVFVELGKELIPFFIERCSYHKANLLRIKFEEVDTERDAEALLRQSLFLPLSLLPKLSGNKFYYHEVIGFEVVDVHYGRVGVITHINARSSQPIFEIEHEGRQILIPLHDDFLKEVNRKDKTITVATPEGLIELYLND
;
A
#
# COMPACT_ATOMS: atom_id res chain seq x y z
N MET A 1 5.08 -14.45 8.83
CA MET A 1 4.89 -13.01 8.48
C MET A 1 3.40 -12.71 8.53
N ARG A 2 2.98 -11.64 9.20
CA ARG A 2 1.57 -11.24 9.25
C ARG A 2 1.25 -10.40 8.02
N LYS A 3 0.03 -10.53 7.50
CA LYS A 3 -0.41 -9.78 6.31
C LYS A 3 -0.36 -8.25 6.52
N GLU A 4 -0.62 -7.80 7.73
CA GLU A 4 -0.53 -6.38 8.13
C GLU A 4 0.89 -5.79 8.10
N ASP A 5 1.93 -6.65 8.13
CA ASP A 5 3.33 -6.27 8.01
C ASP A 5 3.82 -6.28 6.54
N CYS A 6 2.92 -6.54 5.60
CA CYS A 6 3.21 -6.67 4.18
C CYS A 6 2.31 -5.76 3.34
N PHE A 7 2.77 -5.44 2.13
CA PHE A 7 1.98 -4.76 1.13
C PHE A 7 1.77 -5.65 -0.09
N PHE A 8 0.64 -5.47 -0.75
CA PHE A 8 0.29 -6.18 -1.97
C PHE A 8 1.15 -5.67 -3.15
N VAL A 9 1.65 -6.58 -3.99
CA VAL A 9 2.47 -6.25 -5.16
C VAL A 9 1.93 -6.78 -6.48
N GLY A 10 1.05 -7.76 -6.45
CA GLY A 10 0.48 -8.28 -7.68
C GLY A 10 -0.31 -9.57 -7.50
N THR A 11 -0.87 -10.05 -8.59
CA THR A 11 -1.65 -11.29 -8.64
C THR A 11 -1.12 -12.19 -9.75
N ILE A 12 -1.03 -13.49 -9.48
CA ILE A 12 -0.71 -14.51 -10.48
C ILE A 12 -1.94 -14.70 -11.37
N VAL A 13 -1.84 -14.28 -12.63
CA VAL A 13 -3.00 -14.24 -13.55
C VAL A 13 -3.05 -15.38 -14.55
N SER A 14 -1.90 -15.95 -14.93
CA SER A 14 -1.85 -17.09 -15.85
C SER A 14 -0.57 -17.91 -15.72
N LYS A 15 -0.61 -19.13 -16.23
CA LYS A 15 0.57 -19.94 -16.53
C LYS A 15 1.24 -19.37 -17.79
N PHE A 16 2.57 -19.50 -17.89
CA PHE A 16 3.31 -19.04 -19.06
C PHE A 16 3.96 -20.19 -19.84
N SER A 17 4.51 -21.19 -19.16
CA SER A 17 5.18 -22.30 -19.81
C SER A 17 4.96 -23.63 -19.10
N PHE A 18 5.33 -24.74 -19.78
CA PHE A 18 5.32 -26.08 -19.20
C PHE A 18 6.35 -26.27 -18.08
N LYS A 19 7.27 -25.31 -17.90
CA LYS A 19 8.32 -25.34 -16.90
C LYS A 19 7.95 -24.65 -15.57
N GLY A 20 6.66 -24.46 -15.34
CA GLY A 20 6.18 -23.87 -14.09
C GLY A 20 6.28 -22.34 -13.99
N GLU A 21 6.51 -21.67 -15.11
CA GLU A 21 6.55 -20.20 -15.11
C GLU A 21 5.13 -19.62 -15.07
N VAL A 22 4.99 -18.48 -14.41
CA VAL A 22 3.72 -17.76 -14.25
C VAL A 22 3.83 -16.32 -14.73
N LEU A 23 2.69 -15.75 -15.10
CA LEU A 23 2.55 -14.30 -15.31
C LEU A 23 1.89 -13.67 -14.09
N VAL A 24 2.53 -12.64 -13.59
CA VAL A 24 2.06 -11.83 -12.45
C VAL A 24 1.68 -10.45 -12.96
N LYS A 25 0.44 -10.06 -12.71
CA LYS A 25 -0.02 -8.69 -12.95
C LYS A 25 0.29 -7.84 -11.73
N THR A 26 1.10 -6.79 -11.93
CA THR A 26 1.43 -5.81 -10.89
C THR A 26 0.67 -4.51 -11.11
N ASP A 27 0.54 -3.69 -10.09
CA ASP A 27 0.21 -2.29 -10.27
C ASP A 27 1.41 -1.58 -10.92
N SER A 28 1.16 -0.53 -11.70
CA SER A 28 2.13 0.02 -12.68
C SER A 28 3.50 0.38 -12.12
N ASP A 29 3.58 0.73 -10.84
CA ASP A 29 4.82 1.20 -10.21
C ASP A 29 5.57 0.09 -9.44
N ASP A 30 4.97 -1.08 -9.27
CA ASP A 30 5.48 -2.14 -8.39
C ASP A 30 6.33 -3.20 -9.12
N SER A 31 6.37 -3.18 -10.45
CA SER A 31 7.12 -4.15 -11.25
C SER A 31 8.62 -4.19 -10.88
N ALA A 32 9.23 -3.03 -10.73
CA ALA A 32 10.65 -2.89 -10.37
C ALA A 32 10.96 -3.44 -8.96
N LEU A 33 9.95 -3.53 -8.08
CA LEU A 33 10.13 -4.06 -6.74
C LEU A 33 10.34 -5.58 -6.72
N LEU A 34 9.84 -6.30 -7.73
CA LEU A 34 9.96 -7.76 -7.84
C LEU A 34 11.18 -8.21 -8.66
N GLU A 35 11.64 -7.40 -9.62
CA GLU A 35 12.68 -7.80 -10.60
C GLU A 35 14.01 -8.24 -9.97
N ASN A 36 14.35 -7.68 -8.80
CA ASN A 36 15.63 -7.95 -8.12
C ASN A 36 15.44 -8.58 -6.74
N ARG A 37 14.34 -9.31 -6.53
CA ARG A 37 14.05 -9.96 -5.24
C ARG A 37 14.37 -11.44 -5.29
N GLU A 38 14.90 -11.92 -4.17
CA GLU A 38 15.16 -13.35 -3.96
C GLU A 38 13.89 -14.11 -3.59
N SER A 39 12.92 -13.44 -2.98
CA SER A 39 11.68 -14.07 -2.54
C SER A 39 10.50 -13.08 -2.49
N VAL A 40 9.31 -13.65 -2.53
CA VAL A 40 8.02 -12.96 -2.35
C VAL A 40 7.09 -13.85 -1.54
N PHE A 41 6.17 -13.26 -0.80
CA PHE A 41 5.14 -14.04 -0.11
C PHE A 41 3.95 -14.27 -1.03
N VAL A 42 3.51 -15.52 -1.12
CA VAL A 42 2.29 -15.92 -1.83
C VAL A 42 1.22 -16.21 -0.79
N GLU A 43 0.03 -15.62 -0.97
CA GLU A 43 -1.11 -15.88 -0.10
C GLU A 43 -1.78 -17.19 -0.50
N LEU A 44 -1.61 -18.23 0.31
CA LEU A 44 -2.27 -19.51 0.15
C LEU A 44 -3.29 -19.72 1.28
N GLY A 45 -4.57 -19.61 0.94
CA GLY A 45 -5.64 -19.61 1.93
C GLY A 45 -5.62 -18.35 2.80
N LYS A 46 -5.18 -18.47 4.05
CA LYS A 46 -5.06 -17.34 5.00
C LYS A 46 -3.61 -17.07 5.43
N GLU A 47 -2.66 -17.78 4.85
CA GLU A 47 -1.26 -17.71 5.23
C GLU A 47 -0.41 -17.09 4.12
N LEU A 48 0.62 -16.35 4.52
CA LEU A 48 1.65 -15.84 3.62
C LEU A 48 2.85 -16.78 3.65
N ILE A 49 3.06 -17.51 2.55
CA ILE A 49 4.14 -18.48 2.40
C ILE A 49 5.23 -17.88 1.53
N PRO A 50 6.51 -17.91 1.96
CA PRO A 50 7.60 -17.40 1.16
C PRO A 50 7.88 -18.33 -0.04
N PHE A 51 7.95 -17.76 -1.22
CA PHE A 51 8.38 -18.40 -2.45
C PHE A 51 9.66 -17.73 -2.94
N PHE A 52 10.68 -18.54 -3.20
CA PHE A 52 11.94 -18.05 -3.75
C PHE A 52 11.83 -17.86 -5.25
N ILE A 53 12.37 -16.75 -5.74
CA ILE A 53 12.34 -16.39 -7.15
C ILE A 53 13.63 -16.85 -7.83
N GLU A 54 13.53 -17.83 -8.70
CA GLU A 54 14.66 -18.28 -9.54
C GLU A 54 14.95 -17.27 -10.65
N ARG A 55 13.88 -16.72 -11.25
CA ARG A 55 13.96 -15.73 -12.32
C ARG A 55 12.73 -14.85 -12.36
N CYS A 56 12.94 -13.56 -12.53
CA CYS A 56 11.90 -12.57 -12.77
C CYS A 56 12.31 -11.70 -13.96
N SER A 57 11.39 -11.47 -14.87
CA SER A 57 11.63 -10.60 -16.03
C SER A 57 10.36 -9.89 -16.47
N TYR A 58 10.51 -8.69 -16.99
CA TYR A 58 9.44 -7.96 -17.64
C TYR A 58 8.90 -8.73 -18.84
N HIS A 59 7.60 -8.82 -18.99
CA HIS A 59 6.96 -9.48 -20.13
C HIS A 59 6.32 -8.45 -21.08
N LYS A 60 5.27 -7.76 -20.64
CA LYS A 60 4.60 -6.65 -21.35
C LYS A 60 3.66 -5.90 -20.44
N ALA A 61 3.43 -4.62 -20.71
CA ALA A 61 2.57 -3.75 -19.92
C ALA A 61 2.92 -3.87 -18.41
N ASN A 62 2.00 -4.26 -17.56
CA ASN A 62 2.20 -4.50 -16.14
C ASN A 62 2.30 -5.99 -15.77
N LEU A 63 2.80 -6.83 -16.70
CA LEU A 63 3.00 -8.26 -16.50
C LEU A 63 4.48 -8.58 -16.33
N LEU A 64 4.78 -9.32 -15.25
CA LEU A 64 6.06 -9.95 -15.01
C LEU A 64 5.97 -11.45 -15.26
N ARG A 65 7.01 -12.01 -15.87
CA ARG A 65 7.21 -13.45 -16.00
C ARG A 65 8.08 -13.90 -14.84
N ILE A 66 7.57 -14.78 -14.00
CA ILE A 66 8.27 -15.27 -12.81
C ILE A 66 8.38 -16.79 -12.86
N LYS A 67 9.59 -17.29 -12.53
CA LYS A 67 9.87 -18.69 -12.21
C LYS A 67 10.19 -18.76 -10.73
N PHE A 68 9.40 -19.53 -10.01
CA PHE A 68 9.67 -19.85 -8.60
C PHE A 68 10.49 -21.13 -8.49
N GLU A 69 11.32 -21.21 -7.47
CA GLU A 69 11.96 -22.48 -7.08
C GLU A 69 10.89 -23.52 -6.72
N GLU A 70 11.15 -24.78 -7.02
CA GLU A 70 10.26 -25.91 -6.76
C GLU A 70 8.88 -25.88 -7.48
N VAL A 71 8.66 -24.90 -8.36
CA VAL A 71 7.48 -24.82 -9.24
C VAL A 71 7.92 -25.21 -10.65
N ASP A 72 8.02 -26.50 -10.94
CA ASP A 72 8.70 -27.02 -12.13
C ASP A 72 7.77 -27.53 -13.21
N THR A 73 6.50 -27.69 -12.89
CA THR A 73 5.49 -28.20 -13.83
C THR A 73 4.36 -27.21 -14.04
N GLU A 74 3.66 -27.39 -15.15
CA GLU A 74 2.43 -26.63 -15.43
C GLU A 74 1.37 -26.81 -14.33
N ARG A 75 1.29 -28.00 -13.74
CA ARG A 75 0.36 -28.31 -12.65
C ARG A 75 0.70 -27.52 -11.38
N ASP A 76 1.99 -27.39 -11.06
CA ASP A 76 2.42 -26.61 -9.89
C ASP A 76 2.08 -25.13 -10.09
N ALA A 77 2.33 -24.59 -11.28
CA ALA A 77 1.96 -23.24 -11.65
C ALA A 77 0.44 -23.00 -11.59
N GLU A 78 -0.36 -24.00 -12.01
CA GLU A 78 -1.82 -23.92 -11.96
C GLU A 78 -2.37 -23.80 -10.55
N ALA A 79 -1.72 -24.44 -9.58
CA ALA A 79 -2.08 -24.35 -8.17
C ALA A 79 -1.88 -22.94 -7.58
N LEU A 80 -1.04 -22.13 -8.22
CA LEU A 80 -0.75 -20.75 -7.80
C LEU A 80 -1.62 -19.69 -8.50
N LEU A 81 -2.49 -20.08 -9.44
CA LEU A 81 -3.34 -19.13 -10.14
C LEU A 81 -4.28 -18.38 -9.20
N ARG A 82 -4.44 -17.08 -9.46
CA ARG A 82 -5.27 -16.15 -8.69
C ARG A 82 -4.73 -15.84 -7.29
N GLN A 83 -3.58 -16.36 -6.92
CA GLN A 83 -2.97 -16.03 -5.63
C GLN A 83 -2.34 -14.63 -5.67
N SER A 84 -2.46 -13.94 -4.54
CA SER A 84 -1.90 -12.61 -4.34
C SER A 84 -0.46 -12.68 -3.85
N LEU A 85 0.37 -11.76 -4.30
CA LEU A 85 1.77 -11.63 -3.90
C LEU A 85 1.95 -10.43 -2.97
N PHE A 86 2.79 -10.61 -1.96
CA PHE A 86 3.08 -9.60 -0.95
C PHE A 86 4.58 -9.47 -0.70
N LEU A 87 5.01 -8.26 -0.36
CA LEU A 87 6.36 -7.98 0.13
C LEU A 87 6.28 -7.30 1.51
N PRO A 88 7.30 -7.48 2.36
CA PRO A 88 7.37 -6.77 3.64
C PRO A 88 7.33 -5.26 3.46
N LEU A 89 6.61 -4.55 4.34
CA LEU A 89 6.55 -3.08 4.35
C LEU A 89 7.92 -2.42 4.45
N SER A 90 8.90 -3.09 5.07
CA SER A 90 10.28 -2.63 5.17
C SER A 90 11.01 -2.48 3.84
N LEU A 91 10.49 -3.12 2.77
CA LEU A 91 11.04 -3.05 1.42
C LEU A 91 10.48 -1.90 0.59
N LEU A 92 9.46 -1.20 1.09
CA LEU A 92 8.96 0.00 0.41
C LEU A 92 10.05 1.08 0.35
N PRO A 93 10.24 1.73 -0.81
CA PRO A 93 11.13 2.88 -0.91
C PRO A 93 10.73 3.96 0.12
N LYS A 94 11.71 4.54 0.79
CA LYS A 94 11.43 5.67 1.69
C LYS A 94 10.97 6.88 0.87
N LEU A 95 9.78 7.37 1.16
CA LEU A 95 9.28 8.62 0.62
C LEU A 95 9.79 9.79 1.47
N SER A 96 9.94 10.97 0.87
CA SER A 96 10.42 12.17 1.51
C SER A 96 9.49 13.36 1.23
N GLY A 97 9.69 14.46 1.98
CA GLY A 97 8.84 15.63 1.88
C GLY A 97 7.39 15.30 2.25
N ASN A 98 6.45 15.82 1.47
CA ASN A 98 5.01 15.62 1.71
C ASN A 98 4.45 14.33 1.10
N LYS A 99 5.29 13.50 0.47
CA LYS A 99 4.89 12.18 -0.04
C LYS A 99 4.95 11.15 1.08
N PHE A 100 3.93 10.32 1.21
CA PHE A 100 3.84 9.29 2.24
C PHE A 100 2.98 8.12 1.78
N TYR A 101 3.19 6.97 2.42
CA TYR A 101 2.27 5.84 2.30
C TYR A 101 1.15 5.98 3.33
N TYR A 102 -0.07 5.57 2.99
CA TYR A 102 -1.22 5.74 3.88
C TYR A 102 -1.02 5.07 5.25
N HIS A 103 -0.42 3.87 5.27
CA HIS A 103 -0.14 3.17 6.54
C HIS A 103 0.90 3.89 7.41
N GLU A 104 1.79 4.70 6.81
CA GLU A 104 2.86 5.42 7.51
C GLU A 104 2.31 6.48 8.45
N VAL A 105 1.24 7.14 8.05
CA VAL A 105 0.68 8.30 8.77
C VAL A 105 -0.49 7.97 9.69
N ILE A 106 -0.90 6.72 9.76
CA ILE A 106 -1.88 6.29 10.77
C ILE A 106 -1.28 6.52 12.16
N GLY A 107 -2.03 7.19 13.04
CA GLY A 107 -1.55 7.60 14.36
C GLY A 107 -0.82 8.95 14.40
N PHE A 108 -0.62 9.61 13.26
CA PHE A 108 -0.09 10.98 13.24
C PHE A 108 -1.14 11.96 13.71
N GLU A 109 -0.68 13.01 14.40
CA GLU A 109 -1.51 14.14 14.79
C GLU A 109 -1.69 15.09 13.61
N VAL A 110 -2.91 15.57 13.41
CA VAL A 110 -3.22 16.59 12.41
C VAL A 110 -3.35 17.94 13.06
N VAL A 111 -2.65 18.92 12.50
CA VAL A 111 -2.68 20.32 12.94
C VAL A 111 -3.11 21.18 11.76
N ASP A 112 -4.17 21.95 11.92
CA ASP A 112 -4.59 22.93 10.91
C ASP A 112 -3.97 24.31 11.21
N VAL A 113 -3.53 25.01 10.17
CA VAL A 113 -2.83 26.32 10.33
C VAL A 113 -3.69 27.41 10.95
N HIS A 114 -5.01 27.31 10.85
CA HIS A 114 -5.96 28.29 11.39
C HIS A 114 -6.65 27.79 12.66
N TYR A 115 -7.06 26.52 12.68
CA TYR A 115 -7.80 25.91 13.80
C TYR A 115 -6.87 25.44 14.93
N GLY A 116 -5.67 24.97 14.60
CA GLY A 116 -4.74 24.33 15.53
C GLY A 116 -4.90 22.81 15.53
N ARG A 117 -4.75 22.17 16.69
CA ARG A 117 -4.82 20.72 16.83
C ARG A 117 -6.21 20.19 16.44
N VAL A 118 -6.24 19.30 15.43
CA VAL A 118 -7.48 18.70 14.91
C VAL A 118 -7.76 17.36 15.57
N GLY A 119 -6.78 16.46 15.64
CA GLY A 119 -6.92 15.11 16.20
C GLY A 119 -5.88 14.16 15.63
N VAL A 120 -6.17 12.85 15.70
CA VAL A 120 -5.26 11.79 15.29
C VAL A 120 -5.85 11.02 14.12
N ILE A 121 -5.04 10.72 13.09
CA ILE A 121 -5.45 9.92 11.93
C ILE A 121 -5.65 8.49 12.38
N THR A 122 -6.87 7.99 12.22
CA THR A 122 -7.24 6.59 12.51
C THR A 122 -7.30 5.75 11.24
N HIS A 123 -7.65 6.36 10.12
CA HIS A 123 -7.77 5.67 8.83
C HIS A 123 -7.62 6.66 7.66
N ILE A 124 -7.28 6.14 6.49
CA ILE A 124 -7.38 6.88 5.22
C ILE A 124 -8.32 6.11 4.29
N ASN A 125 -9.45 6.73 3.98
CA ASN A 125 -10.42 6.17 3.06
C ASN A 125 -10.05 6.52 1.63
N ALA A 126 -9.54 5.54 0.88
CA ALA A 126 -9.11 5.69 -0.51
C ALA A 126 -10.03 4.96 -1.51
N ARG A 127 -11.31 4.71 -1.14
CA ARG A 127 -12.27 4.01 -2.00
C ARG A 127 -12.77 4.86 -3.17
N SER A 128 -12.69 6.18 -3.03
CA SER A 128 -13.04 7.14 -4.08
C SER A 128 -11.79 7.73 -4.73
N SER A 129 -11.96 8.45 -5.84
CA SER A 129 -10.87 9.17 -6.50
C SER A 129 -10.23 10.26 -5.63
N GLN A 130 -10.94 10.74 -4.61
CA GLN A 130 -10.43 11.67 -3.62
C GLN A 130 -10.28 10.96 -2.27
N PRO A 131 -9.06 10.62 -1.84
CA PRO A 131 -8.83 10.05 -0.52
C PRO A 131 -9.18 11.03 0.60
N ILE A 132 -9.57 10.49 1.76
CA ILE A 132 -10.03 11.27 2.91
C ILE A 132 -9.31 10.78 4.16
N PHE A 133 -8.74 11.70 4.92
CA PHE A 133 -8.29 11.43 6.29
C PHE A 133 -9.50 11.25 7.20
N GLU A 134 -9.57 10.16 7.91
CA GLU A 134 -10.49 9.93 9.02
C GLU A 134 -9.74 10.19 10.32
N ILE A 135 -10.13 11.25 11.02
CA ILE A 135 -9.44 11.79 12.19
C ILE A 135 -10.33 11.67 13.41
N GLU A 136 -9.78 11.13 14.48
CA GLU A 136 -10.48 11.06 15.78
C GLU A 136 -10.14 12.30 16.60
N HIS A 137 -11.19 12.95 17.15
CA HIS A 137 -11.13 14.10 18.05
C HIS A 137 -12.14 13.95 19.17
N GLU A 138 -11.68 13.60 20.36
CA GLU A 138 -12.51 13.51 21.57
C GLU A 138 -13.81 12.68 21.39
N GLY A 139 -13.70 11.54 20.70
CA GLY A 139 -14.82 10.65 20.42
C GLY A 139 -15.65 11.03 19.18
N ARG A 140 -15.26 12.06 18.44
CA ARG A 140 -15.88 12.47 17.18
C ARG A 140 -14.98 12.16 16.00
N GLN A 141 -15.57 11.93 14.85
CA GLN A 141 -14.85 11.72 13.61
C GLN A 141 -14.87 12.98 12.75
N ILE A 142 -13.68 13.44 12.35
CA ILE A 142 -13.49 14.55 11.42
C ILE A 142 -12.97 13.99 10.11
N LEU A 143 -13.53 14.44 8.98
CA LEU A 143 -13.14 14.02 7.65
C LEU A 143 -12.49 15.18 6.91
N ILE A 144 -11.21 15.02 6.54
CA ILE A 144 -10.48 16.02 5.77
C ILE A 144 -10.04 15.39 4.44
N PRO A 145 -10.41 15.97 3.28
CA PRO A 145 -9.90 15.51 1.99
C PRO A 145 -8.37 15.59 1.94
N LEU A 146 -7.73 14.51 1.50
CA LEU A 146 -6.30 14.45 1.26
C LEU A 146 -6.02 15.06 -0.10
N HIS A 147 -5.79 16.36 -0.13
CA HIS A 147 -5.55 17.14 -1.34
C HIS A 147 -4.25 17.95 -1.20
N ASP A 148 -3.49 18.08 -2.30
CA ASP A 148 -2.21 18.79 -2.29
C ASP A 148 -2.34 20.25 -1.86
N ASP A 149 -3.49 20.88 -2.17
CA ASP A 149 -3.76 22.26 -1.75
C ASP A 149 -3.93 22.42 -0.24
N PHE A 150 -4.38 21.35 0.44
CA PHE A 150 -4.59 21.37 1.89
C PHE A 150 -3.36 20.89 2.66
N LEU A 151 -2.61 19.93 2.11
CA LEU A 151 -1.44 19.36 2.74
C LEU A 151 -0.25 20.34 2.70
N LYS A 152 0.22 20.81 3.85
CA LYS A 152 1.34 21.75 3.95
C LYS A 152 2.65 21.07 4.33
N GLU A 153 2.65 20.19 5.31
CA GLU A 153 3.85 19.54 5.80
C GLU A 153 3.55 18.15 6.37
N VAL A 154 4.46 17.21 6.13
CA VAL A 154 4.50 15.90 6.80
C VAL A 154 5.77 15.83 7.63
N ASN A 155 5.64 15.93 8.95
CA ASN A 155 6.74 15.85 9.90
C ASN A 155 6.80 14.46 10.54
N ARG A 156 7.69 13.62 10.02
CA ARG A 156 7.85 12.23 10.48
C ARG A 156 8.51 12.12 11.84
N LYS A 157 9.35 13.08 12.18
CA LYS A 157 10.06 13.11 13.46
C LYS A 157 9.07 13.32 14.62
N ASP A 158 8.19 14.28 14.46
CA ASP A 158 7.20 14.65 15.47
C ASP A 158 5.87 13.90 15.26
N LYS A 159 5.76 13.12 14.20
CA LYS A 159 4.53 12.40 13.79
C LYS A 159 3.32 13.33 13.67
N THR A 160 3.50 14.41 12.94
CA THR A 160 2.46 15.41 12.69
C THR A 160 2.28 15.66 11.20
N ILE A 161 1.05 15.97 10.83
CA ILE A 161 0.68 16.48 9.50
C ILE A 161 0.05 17.85 9.67
N THR A 162 0.60 18.83 8.96
CA THR A 162 0.05 20.20 8.92
C THR A 162 -0.81 20.35 7.68
N VAL A 163 -2.03 20.81 7.87
CA VAL A 163 -3.01 21.09 6.82
C VAL A 163 -3.48 22.55 6.89
N ALA A 164 -3.98 23.05 5.76
CA ALA A 164 -4.69 24.31 5.68
C ALA A 164 -6.05 24.05 5.04
N THR A 165 -7.04 23.75 5.85
CA THR A 165 -8.40 23.48 5.38
C THR A 165 -9.18 24.77 5.14
N PRO A 166 -10.25 24.75 4.32
CA PRO A 166 -11.18 25.85 4.23
C PRO A 166 -11.77 26.21 5.59
N GLU A 167 -12.00 27.50 5.82
CA GLU A 167 -12.65 28.00 7.05
C GLU A 167 -13.99 27.30 7.27
N GLY A 168 -14.23 26.90 8.51
CA GLY A 168 -15.47 26.24 8.92
C GLY A 168 -15.54 24.74 8.65
N LEU A 169 -14.57 24.14 7.92
CA LEU A 169 -14.61 22.71 7.65
C LEU A 169 -14.52 21.87 8.91
N ILE A 170 -13.60 22.19 9.80
CA ILE A 170 -13.38 21.44 11.05
C ILE A 170 -14.53 21.69 12.01
N GLU A 171 -14.97 22.94 12.12
CA GLU A 171 -16.06 23.36 13.00
C GLU A 171 -17.39 22.67 12.65
N LEU A 172 -17.64 22.33 11.37
CA LEU A 172 -18.82 21.56 10.97
C LEU A 172 -18.93 20.20 11.68
N TYR A 173 -17.80 19.56 11.97
CA TYR A 173 -17.79 18.27 12.67
C TYR A 173 -17.82 18.40 14.19
N LEU A 174 -17.50 19.57 14.73
CA LEU A 174 -17.38 19.78 16.16
C LEU A 174 -18.59 20.50 16.77
N ASN A 175 -19.39 21.20 15.98
CA ASN A 175 -20.52 22.00 16.45
C ASN A 175 -21.88 21.26 16.40
N ASP A 176 -21.91 19.96 16.05
CA ASP A 176 -23.12 19.13 16.08
C ASP A 176 -23.32 18.41 17.43
#